data_75d002f5744d729aafb05d875b95401a
#
_entry.id   75d002f5744d729aafb05d875b95401a
#
_cell.length_a   1.000
_cell.length_b   1.000
_cell.length_c   1.000
_cell.angle_alpha   90.00
_cell.angle_beta   90.00
_cell.angle_gamma   90.00
#
_symmetry.space_group_name_H-M   'P 1'
#
loop_
_entity.id
_entity.type
_entity.pdbx_description
1 polymer ?
#
loop_
_entity_poly.entity_id
_entity_poly.type
_entity_poly.pdbx_seq_one_letter_code
_entity_poly.pdbx_strand_id
1 'polypeptide(L)'
;MTVSCERVKKTAEEQIKSLFTKHSFPPLEVIIPILEKTGKGEQELTAQTYDTSLSLANELKEILGLKDNSMKTLAKMMEVMLGFYGQRYEPIELSDSKFSFSISECPMLHVGKDVSSSVKSKFCDLWCTSGSKAFMDSVFGQHRGRCSWNKALIKGAKKCIVTYELVKTK
;
A
#
# COMPACT_ATOMS: atom_id res chain seq x y z
N MET A 1 -34.11 -11.37 10.47
CA MET A 1 -33.28 -11.15 9.27
C MET A 1 -31.90 -10.49 9.55
N THR A 2 -31.56 -10.21 10.81
CA THR A 2 -30.30 -9.56 11.24
C THR A 2 -29.07 -10.51 11.31
N VAL A 3 -29.31 -11.82 11.47
CA VAL A 3 -28.21 -12.82 11.63
C VAL A 3 -27.36 -13.00 10.37
N SER A 4 -27.91 -12.73 9.19
CA SER A 4 -27.20 -12.89 7.91
C SER A 4 -26.14 -11.80 7.67
N CYS A 5 -26.40 -10.57 8.12
CA CYS A 5 -25.50 -9.43 7.86
C CYS A 5 -24.24 -9.44 8.75
N GLU A 6 -24.38 -9.83 10.02
CA GLU A 6 -23.22 -9.98 10.95
C GLU A 6 -22.34 -11.16 10.56
N ARG A 7 -22.94 -12.26 10.12
CA ARG A 7 -22.19 -13.45 9.67
C ARG A 7 -21.38 -13.18 8.41
N VAL A 8 -21.94 -12.40 7.46
CA VAL A 8 -21.24 -11.97 6.24
C VAL A 8 -20.09 -11.00 6.57
N LYS A 9 -20.29 -10.05 7.48
CA LYS A 9 -19.24 -9.13 7.92
C LYS A 9 -18.09 -9.87 8.60
N LYS A 10 -18.39 -10.78 9.54
CA LYS A 10 -17.39 -11.58 10.23
C LYS A 10 -16.56 -12.42 9.26
N THR A 11 -17.22 -13.02 8.26
CA THR A 11 -16.53 -13.81 7.22
C THR A 11 -15.61 -12.93 6.37
N ALA A 12 -16.01 -11.72 6.01
CA ALA A 12 -15.16 -10.79 5.24
C ALA A 12 -13.94 -10.33 6.03
N GLU A 13 -14.10 -10.00 7.31
CA GLU A 13 -12.97 -9.64 8.19
C GLU A 13 -11.98 -10.80 8.37
N GLU A 14 -12.48 -12.02 8.54
CA GLU A 14 -11.64 -13.21 8.63
C GLU A 14 -10.91 -13.49 7.31
N GLN A 15 -11.56 -13.31 6.17
CA GLN A 15 -10.94 -13.44 4.85
C GLN A 15 -9.86 -12.38 4.63
N ILE A 16 -10.11 -11.13 4.98
CA ILE A 16 -9.13 -10.05 4.90
C ILE A 16 -7.92 -10.35 5.78
N LYS A 17 -8.12 -10.77 7.03
CA LYS A 17 -7.02 -11.15 7.93
C LYS A 17 -6.19 -12.31 7.37
N SER A 18 -6.83 -13.33 6.84
CA SER A 18 -6.16 -14.46 6.20
C SER A 18 -5.38 -14.03 4.96
N LEU A 19 -5.93 -13.12 4.15
CA LEU A 19 -5.30 -12.56 2.96
C LEU A 19 -3.99 -11.85 3.30
N PHE A 20 -4.00 -10.94 4.27
CA PHE A 20 -2.79 -10.23 4.68
C PHE A 20 -1.74 -11.14 5.33
N THR A 21 -2.16 -12.22 5.99
CA THR A 21 -1.23 -13.23 6.51
C THR A 21 -0.58 -14.03 5.37
N LYS A 22 -1.36 -14.41 4.36
CA LYS A 22 -0.87 -15.13 3.16
C LYS A 22 0.15 -14.32 2.37
N HIS A 23 -0.07 -13.01 2.24
CA HIS A 23 0.79 -12.09 1.52
C HIS A 23 1.71 -11.29 2.46
N SER A 24 2.16 -11.93 3.55
CA SER A 24 3.09 -11.28 4.47
C SER A 24 4.44 -11.03 3.80
N PHE A 25 4.99 -9.84 4.10
CA PHE A 25 6.32 -9.49 3.62
C PHE A 25 7.40 -10.11 4.50
N PRO A 26 8.62 -10.31 3.98
CA PRO A 26 9.74 -10.75 4.79
C PRO A 26 9.93 -9.86 6.02
N PRO A 27 10.38 -10.41 7.15
CA PRO A 27 10.64 -9.62 8.35
C PRO A 27 11.76 -8.58 8.11
N LEU A 28 11.73 -7.50 8.86
CA LEU A 28 12.67 -6.37 8.69
C LEU A 28 14.13 -6.79 8.84
N GLU A 29 14.42 -7.77 9.67
CA GLU A 29 15.75 -8.35 9.87
C GLU A 29 16.33 -8.95 8.57
N VAL A 30 15.46 -9.38 7.66
CA VAL A 30 15.84 -9.89 6.33
C VAL A 30 15.95 -8.74 5.33
N ILE A 31 15.04 -7.79 5.38
CA ILE A 31 14.95 -6.68 4.41
C ILE A 31 16.09 -5.66 4.61
N ILE A 32 16.38 -5.27 5.86
CA ILE A 32 17.37 -4.22 6.16
C ILE A 32 18.76 -4.54 5.58
N PRO A 33 19.34 -5.74 5.77
CA PRO A 33 20.64 -6.07 5.19
C PRO A 33 20.66 -6.05 3.65
N ILE A 34 19.52 -6.31 2.99
CA ILE A 34 19.41 -6.21 1.53
C ILE A 34 19.42 -4.74 1.10
N LEU A 35 18.69 -3.88 1.81
CA LEU A 35 18.62 -2.45 1.51
C LEU A 35 19.89 -1.68 1.85
N GLU A 36 20.72 -2.18 2.76
CA GLU A 36 22.05 -1.63 3.06
C GLU A 36 23.02 -1.84 1.88
N LYS A 37 22.82 -2.93 1.12
CA LYS A 37 23.59 -3.23 -0.09
C LYS A 37 22.81 -2.74 -1.30
N THR A 38 23.44 -1.90 -2.13
CA THR A 38 22.86 -1.51 -3.43
C THR A 38 23.12 -2.61 -4.46
N GLY A 39 22.16 -2.86 -5.37
CA GLY A 39 22.35 -3.73 -6.51
C GLY A 39 21.22 -4.73 -6.77
N LYS A 40 21.57 -5.92 -7.24
CA LYS A 40 20.62 -6.93 -7.73
C LYS A 40 19.60 -7.36 -6.68
N GLY A 41 20.00 -7.55 -5.42
CA GLY A 41 19.10 -7.95 -4.33
C GLY A 41 18.00 -6.91 -4.04
N GLU A 42 18.33 -5.61 -4.13
CA GLU A 42 17.34 -4.52 -3.99
C GLU A 42 16.31 -4.55 -5.14
N GLN A 43 16.77 -4.80 -6.38
CA GLN A 43 15.90 -4.90 -7.55
C GLN A 43 14.96 -6.12 -7.46
N GLU A 44 15.48 -7.28 -7.08
CA GLU A 44 14.71 -8.50 -6.88
C GLU A 44 13.65 -8.32 -5.78
N LEU A 45 14.03 -7.72 -4.65
CA LEU A 45 13.11 -7.42 -3.56
C LEU A 45 12.01 -6.43 -4.00
N THR A 46 12.35 -5.44 -4.82
CA THR A 46 11.39 -4.48 -5.38
C THR A 46 10.37 -5.16 -6.29
N ALA A 47 10.83 -6.03 -7.18
CA ALA A 47 9.95 -6.81 -8.06
C ALA A 47 9.06 -7.75 -7.25
N GLN A 48 9.61 -8.49 -6.30
CA GLN A 48 8.83 -9.36 -5.41
C GLN A 48 7.78 -8.60 -4.61
N THR A 49 8.12 -7.40 -4.11
CA THR A 49 7.18 -6.54 -3.37
C THR A 49 6.03 -6.10 -4.27
N TYR A 50 6.33 -5.72 -5.51
CA TYR A 50 5.31 -5.34 -6.48
C TYR A 50 4.37 -6.52 -6.78
N ASP A 51 4.90 -7.70 -7.11
CA ASP A 51 4.12 -8.89 -7.46
C ASP A 51 3.24 -9.37 -6.29
N THR A 52 3.79 -9.39 -5.07
CA THR A 52 3.05 -9.74 -3.85
C THR A 52 1.92 -8.73 -3.60
N SER A 53 2.20 -7.44 -3.75
CA SER A 53 1.20 -6.38 -3.57
C SER A 53 0.13 -6.41 -4.65
N LEU A 54 0.47 -6.76 -5.88
CA LEU A 54 -0.49 -6.89 -6.98
C LEU A 54 -1.44 -8.08 -6.74
N SER A 55 -0.92 -9.22 -6.31
CA SER A 55 -1.72 -10.38 -5.93
C SER A 55 -2.65 -10.06 -4.76
N LEU A 56 -2.11 -9.44 -3.69
CA LEU A 56 -2.88 -8.96 -2.55
C LEU A 56 -4.01 -8.02 -2.99
N ALA A 57 -3.73 -7.04 -3.84
CA ALA A 57 -4.70 -6.06 -4.30
C ALA A 57 -5.83 -6.71 -5.12
N ASN A 58 -5.51 -7.65 -6.01
CA ASN A 58 -6.51 -8.37 -6.80
C ASN A 58 -7.44 -9.20 -5.89
N GLU A 59 -6.88 -9.99 -4.98
CA GLU A 59 -7.68 -10.80 -4.05
C GLU A 59 -8.51 -9.90 -3.10
N LEU A 60 -7.96 -8.78 -2.63
CA LEU A 60 -8.69 -7.82 -1.79
C LEU A 60 -9.88 -7.21 -2.54
N LYS A 61 -9.68 -6.84 -3.82
CA LYS A 61 -10.74 -6.32 -4.68
C LYS A 61 -11.90 -7.33 -4.82
N GLU A 62 -11.58 -8.62 -4.96
CA GLU A 62 -12.57 -9.71 -5.03
C GLU A 62 -13.32 -9.87 -3.70
N ILE A 63 -12.61 -9.95 -2.56
CA ILE A 63 -13.20 -10.09 -1.22
C ILE A 63 -14.15 -8.93 -0.90
N LEU A 64 -13.78 -7.71 -1.31
CA LEU A 64 -14.61 -6.52 -1.12
C LEU A 64 -15.76 -6.39 -2.15
N GLY A 65 -15.83 -7.28 -3.14
CA GLY A 65 -16.85 -7.25 -4.19
C GLY A 65 -16.76 -6.02 -5.09
N LEU A 66 -15.59 -5.39 -5.23
CA LEU A 66 -15.39 -4.17 -6.01
C LEU A 66 -15.18 -4.53 -7.48
N LYS A 67 -16.12 -4.15 -8.34
CA LYS A 67 -16.15 -4.55 -9.75
C LYS A 67 -15.70 -3.45 -10.71
N ASP A 68 -15.78 -2.19 -10.30
CA ASP A 68 -15.43 -1.05 -11.15
C ASP A 68 -13.94 -0.68 -11.06
N ASN A 69 -13.46 -0.02 -12.10
CA ASN A 69 -12.10 0.48 -12.20
C ASN A 69 -12.12 2.00 -11.97
N SER A 70 -12.31 2.41 -10.71
CA SER A 70 -12.45 3.82 -10.32
C SER A 70 -11.50 4.22 -9.19
N MET A 71 -11.28 5.52 -9.03
CA MET A 71 -10.55 6.04 -7.87
C MET A 71 -11.27 5.76 -6.55
N LYS A 72 -12.59 5.57 -6.56
CA LYS A 72 -13.36 5.14 -5.38
C LYS A 72 -13.01 3.71 -4.97
N THR A 73 -12.88 2.82 -5.94
CA THR A 73 -12.41 1.44 -5.72
C THR A 73 -10.99 1.45 -5.12
N LEU A 74 -10.06 2.20 -5.70
CA LEU A 74 -8.72 2.32 -5.17
C LEU A 74 -8.71 2.90 -3.75
N ALA A 75 -9.48 3.96 -3.50
CA ALA A 75 -9.60 4.57 -2.17
C ALA A 75 -10.11 3.56 -1.12
N LYS A 76 -11.12 2.76 -1.46
CA LYS A 76 -11.66 1.74 -0.55
C LYS A 76 -10.64 0.64 -0.24
N MET A 77 -9.90 0.18 -1.22
CA MET A 77 -8.83 -0.81 -1.03
C MET A 77 -7.71 -0.26 -0.16
N MET A 78 -7.30 0.99 -0.39
CA MET A 78 -6.26 1.66 0.41
C MET A 78 -6.72 1.90 1.85
N GLU A 79 -7.98 2.26 2.09
CA GLU A 79 -8.56 2.38 3.42
C GLU A 79 -8.44 1.07 4.21
N VAL A 80 -8.80 -0.05 3.60
CA VAL A 80 -8.72 -1.38 4.24
C VAL A 80 -7.27 -1.76 4.51
N MET A 81 -6.38 -1.57 3.53
CA MET A 81 -4.96 -1.89 3.64
C MET A 81 -4.29 -1.06 4.75
N LEU A 82 -4.48 0.26 4.76
CA LEU A 82 -3.91 1.14 5.76
C LEU A 82 -4.47 0.83 7.16
N GLY A 83 -5.77 0.58 7.27
CA GLY A 83 -6.42 0.19 8.51
C GLY A 83 -5.87 -1.12 9.08
N PHE A 84 -5.58 -2.12 8.23
CA PHE A 84 -4.96 -3.37 8.66
C PHE A 84 -3.56 -3.15 9.29
N TYR A 85 -2.78 -2.23 8.74
CA TYR A 85 -1.47 -1.86 9.29
C TYR A 85 -1.53 -0.82 10.42
N GLY A 86 -2.73 -0.48 10.91
CA GLY A 86 -2.92 0.50 11.98
C GLY A 86 -2.55 1.93 11.59
N GLN A 87 -2.48 2.23 10.30
CA GLN A 87 -2.12 3.56 9.81
C GLN A 87 -3.34 4.48 9.81
N ARG A 88 -3.17 5.67 10.40
CA ARG A 88 -4.19 6.73 10.31
C ARG A 88 -4.12 7.41 8.95
N TYR A 89 -5.24 7.42 8.30
CA TYR A 89 -5.45 7.90 6.95
C TYR A 89 -6.49 9.02 6.96
N GLU A 90 -6.18 10.13 6.29
CA GLU A 90 -7.10 11.27 6.11
C GLU A 90 -7.20 11.58 4.61
N PRO A 91 -8.40 11.47 3.99
CA PRO A 91 -8.58 11.81 2.59
C PRO A 91 -8.40 13.33 2.40
N ILE A 92 -7.71 13.72 1.31
CA ILE A 92 -7.51 15.11 0.90
C ILE A 92 -8.34 15.42 -0.35
N GLU A 93 -8.31 14.54 -1.34
CA GLU A 93 -9.00 14.71 -2.62
C GLU A 93 -9.43 13.35 -3.16
N LEU A 94 -10.64 13.29 -3.70
CA LEU A 94 -11.15 12.14 -4.44
C LEU A 94 -11.99 12.63 -5.62
N SER A 95 -11.48 12.40 -6.82
CA SER A 95 -12.14 12.69 -8.10
C SER A 95 -12.05 11.46 -9.02
N ASP A 96 -12.61 11.54 -10.22
CA ASP A 96 -12.57 10.43 -11.18
C ASP A 96 -11.14 10.12 -11.68
N SER A 97 -10.24 11.11 -11.63
CA SER A 97 -8.87 10.98 -12.14
C SER A 97 -7.78 11.08 -11.08
N LYS A 98 -8.14 11.45 -9.85
CA LYS A 98 -7.17 11.69 -8.77
C LYS A 98 -7.71 11.26 -7.42
N PHE A 99 -6.84 10.64 -6.64
CA PHE A 99 -7.06 10.33 -5.23
C PHE A 99 -5.82 10.70 -4.44
N SER A 100 -5.98 11.54 -3.42
CA SER A 100 -4.89 11.87 -2.50
C SER A 100 -5.33 11.82 -1.05
N PHE A 101 -4.39 11.46 -0.18
CA PHE A 101 -4.60 11.37 1.25
C PHE A 101 -3.31 11.64 2.02
N SER A 102 -3.45 11.91 3.32
CA SER A 102 -2.33 11.99 4.23
C SER A 102 -2.32 10.82 5.21
N ILE A 103 -1.12 10.39 5.61
CA ILE A 103 -0.89 9.48 6.72
C ILE A 103 -0.03 10.19 7.77
N SER A 104 -0.34 9.99 9.05
CA SER A 104 0.37 10.58 10.19
C SER A 104 1.26 9.56 10.93
N GLU A 105 1.11 8.28 10.64
CA GLU A 105 1.88 7.20 11.24
C GLU A 105 2.57 6.38 10.17
N CYS A 106 3.83 6.01 10.40
CA CYS A 106 4.61 5.20 9.47
C CYS A 106 5.31 4.08 10.25
N PRO A 107 5.11 2.82 9.89
CA PRO A 107 5.78 1.70 10.55
C PRO A 107 7.30 1.85 10.59
N MET A 108 7.88 2.53 9.58
CA MET A 108 9.33 2.78 9.53
C MET A 108 9.88 3.72 10.59
N LEU A 109 9.02 4.52 11.23
CA LEU A 109 9.44 5.32 12.37
C LEU A 109 9.70 4.47 13.63
N HIS A 110 9.10 3.28 13.68
CA HIS A 110 9.25 2.33 14.78
C HIS A 110 10.39 1.32 14.54
N VAL A 111 10.93 1.27 13.32
CA VAL A 111 12.13 0.49 13.01
C VAL A 111 13.33 1.19 13.62
N GLY A 112 14.13 0.45 14.39
CA GLY A 112 15.16 0.87 15.31
C GLY A 112 15.91 2.17 15.00
N LYS A 113 16.31 2.88 16.03
CA LYS A 113 17.01 4.17 15.93
C LYS A 113 18.31 4.06 15.13
N ASP A 114 18.88 2.86 15.03
CA ASP A 114 20.16 2.56 14.41
C ASP A 114 20.08 2.37 12.88
N VAL A 115 18.88 2.32 12.32
CA VAL A 115 18.70 2.20 10.86
C VAL A 115 18.91 3.56 10.19
N SER A 116 19.83 3.62 9.23
CA SER A 116 20.18 4.86 8.53
C SER A 116 19.00 5.46 7.76
N SER A 117 19.01 6.80 7.62
CA SER A 117 17.97 7.51 6.83
C SER A 117 17.93 7.05 5.37
N SER A 118 19.06 6.62 4.81
CA SER A 118 19.15 6.06 3.46
C SER A 118 18.36 4.76 3.36
N VAL A 119 18.55 3.83 4.28
CA VAL A 119 17.81 2.55 4.32
C VAL A 119 16.32 2.79 4.54
N LYS A 120 15.95 3.71 5.44
CA LYS A 120 14.54 4.10 5.64
C LYS A 120 13.92 4.67 4.35
N SER A 121 14.66 5.47 3.59
CA SER A 121 14.19 5.99 2.30
C SER A 121 13.98 4.88 1.27
N LYS A 122 14.93 3.96 1.15
CA LYS A 122 14.81 2.79 0.26
C LYS A 122 13.61 1.91 0.62
N PHE A 123 13.38 1.70 1.91
CA PHE A 123 12.19 0.98 2.35
C PHE A 123 10.89 1.70 1.95
N CYS A 124 10.83 3.04 2.06
CA CYS A 124 9.69 3.79 1.55
C CYS A 124 9.51 3.63 0.04
N ASP A 125 10.60 3.56 -0.74
CA ASP A 125 10.52 3.29 -2.18
C ASP A 125 9.99 1.89 -2.45
N LEU A 126 10.50 0.91 -1.72
CA LEU A 126 10.09 -0.47 -1.82
C LEU A 126 8.62 -0.66 -1.45
N TRP A 127 8.24 -0.30 -0.23
CA TRP A 127 6.93 -0.57 0.34
C TRP A 127 5.87 0.41 -0.15
N CYS A 128 6.12 1.70 0.02
CA CYS A 128 5.11 2.71 -0.27
C CYS A 128 4.95 2.96 -1.77
N THR A 129 6.04 3.04 -2.52
CA THR A 129 5.97 3.36 -3.95
C THR A 129 5.62 2.13 -4.78
N SER A 130 6.37 1.03 -4.64
CA SER A 130 6.12 -0.20 -5.40
C SER A 130 4.78 -0.84 -5.04
N GLY A 131 4.48 -0.99 -3.74
CA GLY A 131 3.21 -1.53 -3.28
C GLY A 131 2.02 -0.70 -3.75
N SER A 132 2.10 0.62 -3.60
CA SER A 132 1.04 1.53 -4.05
C SER A 132 0.83 1.50 -5.56
N LYS A 133 1.92 1.38 -6.33
CA LYS A 133 1.82 1.21 -7.78
C LYS A 133 1.08 -0.09 -8.13
N ALA A 134 1.35 -1.18 -7.44
CA ALA A 134 0.65 -2.45 -7.64
C ALA A 134 -0.86 -2.34 -7.39
N PHE A 135 -1.29 -1.62 -6.34
CA PHE A 135 -2.70 -1.33 -6.09
C PHE A 135 -3.33 -0.50 -7.22
N MET A 136 -2.63 0.52 -7.71
CA MET A 136 -3.07 1.31 -8.85
C MET A 136 -3.25 0.44 -10.10
N ASP A 137 -2.27 -0.41 -10.39
CA ASP A 137 -2.26 -1.28 -11.56
C ASP A 137 -3.34 -2.38 -11.48
N SER A 138 -3.70 -2.85 -10.27
CA SER A 138 -4.79 -3.82 -10.07
C SER A 138 -6.17 -3.24 -10.42
N VAL A 139 -6.33 -1.92 -10.25
CA VAL A 139 -7.60 -1.24 -10.55
C VAL A 139 -7.67 -0.78 -11.99
N PHE A 140 -6.62 -0.18 -12.53
CA PHE A 140 -6.66 0.51 -13.82
C PHE A 140 -5.87 -0.20 -14.93
N GLY A 141 -5.07 -1.22 -14.60
CA GLY A 141 -4.10 -1.83 -15.50
C GLY A 141 -2.77 -1.06 -15.54
N GLN A 142 -1.73 -1.75 -16.02
CA GLN A 142 -0.37 -1.21 -16.07
C GLN A 142 -0.29 0.07 -16.91
N HIS A 143 0.58 0.99 -16.50
CA HIS A 143 0.90 2.24 -17.19
C HIS A 143 -0.23 3.28 -17.29
N ARG A 144 -1.39 3.04 -16.67
CA ARG A 144 -2.51 3.99 -16.69
C ARG A 144 -2.51 5.01 -15.55
N GLY A 145 -1.66 4.82 -14.56
CA GLY A 145 -1.61 5.70 -13.40
C GLY A 145 -0.22 5.98 -12.89
N ARG A 146 -0.13 7.06 -12.12
CA ARG A 146 1.05 7.44 -11.35
C ARG A 146 0.72 7.45 -9.88
N CYS A 147 1.67 7.00 -9.06
CA CYS A 147 1.62 7.12 -7.61
C CYS A 147 2.84 7.92 -7.15
N SER A 148 2.64 8.85 -6.26
CA SER A 148 3.72 9.63 -5.63
C SER A 148 3.58 9.67 -4.12
N TRP A 149 4.71 9.60 -3.42
CA TRP A 149 4.84 9.71 -1.96
C TRP A 149 5.86 10.79 -1.63
N ASN A 150 5.50 11.76 -0.82
CA ASN A 150 6.43 12.83 -0.45
C ASN A 150 7.47 12.43 0.62
N LYS A 151 7.34 11.24 1.26
CA LYS A 151 8.26 10.69 2.27
C LYS A 151 8.58 11.66 3.42
N ALA A 152 7.66 12.54 3.76
CA ALA A 152 7.94 13.63 4.68
C ALA A 152 8.09 13.15 6.14
N LEU A 153 7.37 12.09 6.54
CA LEU A 153 7.45 11.52 7.90
C LEU A 153 8.87 11.05 8.26
N ILE A 154 9.57 10.36 7.36
CA ILE A 154 10.96 9.91 7.63
C ILE A 154 11.96 11.07 7.67
N LYS A 155 11.56 12.25 7.21
CA LYS A 155 12.33 13.50 7.28
C LYS A 155 11.93 14.38 8.48
N GLY A 156 11.11 13.85 9.39
CA GLY A 156 10.68 14.54 10.61
C GLY A 156 9.43 15.42 10.48
N ALA A 157 8.75 15.41 9.32
CA ALA A 157 7.44 16.07 9.18
C ALA A 157 6.33 15.29 9.90
N LYS A 158 5.19 15.94 10.10
CA LYS A 158 4.04 15.34 10.81
C LYS A 158 3.22 14.38 9.95
N LYS A 159 3.27 14.51 8.62
CA LYS A 159 2.46 13.72 7.68
C LYS A 159 3.23 13.45 6.38
N CYS A 160 2.96 12.29 5.78
CA CYS A 160 3.22 12.03 4.36
C CYS A 160 1.96 12.30 3.55
N ILE A 161 2.11 12.77 2.33
CA ILE A 161 1.03 12.90 1.34
C ILE A 161 1.26 11.89 0.24
N VAL A 162 0.21 11.15 -0.07
CA VAL A 162 0.17 10.15 -1.14
C VAL A 162 -0.79 10.64 -2.21
N THR A 163 -0.41 10.53 -3.46
CA THR A 163 -1.23 10.94 -4.59
C THR A 163 -1.22 9.87 -5.67
N TYR A 164 -2.40 9.46 -6.10
CA TYR A 164 -2.66 8.63 -7.27
C TYR A 164 -3.33 9.48 -8.34
N GLU A 165 -2.84 9.40 -9.56
CA GLU A 165 -3.37 10.14 -10.71
C GLU A 165 -3.43 9.27 -11.95
N LEU A 166 -4.53 9.34 -12.71
CA LEU A 166 -4.60 8.73 -14.02
C LEU A 166 -3.78 9.56 -15.03
N VAL A 167 -2.98 8.86 -15.80
CA VAL A 167 -2.24 9.49 -16.91
C VAL A 167 -3.21 9.66 -18.07
N LYS A 168 -3.35 10.89 -18.56
CA LYS A 168 -4.10 11.13 -19.80
C LYS A 168 -3.38 10.43 -20.96
N THR A 169 -4.00 9.41 -21.50
CA THR A 169 -3.58 8.86 -22.80
C THR A 169 -3.80 9.94 -23.86
N LYS A 170 -2.72 10.34 -24.51
CA LYS A 170 -2.80 11.21 -25.69
C LYS A 170 -3.44 10.45 -26.84
#